data_97786269e3709e5b087c774a3acf9f4a
#
_entry.id   97786269e3709e5b087c774a3acf9f4a
#
_cell.length_a   1.000
_cell.length_b   1.000
_cell.length_c   1.000
_cell.angle_alpha   90.00
_cell.angle_beta   90.00
_cell.angle_gamma   90.00
#
_symmetry.space_group_name_H-M   'P 1'
#
loop_
_entity.id
_entity.type
_entity.pdbx_description
1 polymer ?
#
loop_
_entity_poly.entity_id
_entity_poly.type
_entity_poly.pdbx_seq_one_letter_code
_entity_poly.pdbx_strand_id
1 'polypeptide(L)'
;MIRFTLIALLALAGCTGKPDNIKPVTDFRPNEYLGTWYEIARIDHRFEKGLSQVTAEYSLRADGGIKVVNRGFDSKSGQWKQSIGKARFVEGKDKGYLKVSFFGPFYGAYIVFELDEPGYQYALVSGPDTSYFWLLSRTPIMDPALRERLLDTAVANGFKRED
;
A
#
# COMPACT_ATOMS: atom_id res chain seq x y z
N MET A 1 -18.75 -49.88 13.61
CA MET A 1 -18.33 -49.13 12.39
C MET A 1 -18.33 -47.66 12.71
N ILE A 2 -17.15 -47.08 12.96
CA ILE A 2 -16.98 -45.68 13.33
C ILE A 2 -16.71 -44.93 12.04
N ARG A 3 -17.63 -44.02 11.62
CA ARG A 3 -17.47 -43.17 10.47
C ARG A 3 -16.65 -41.93 10.89
N PHE A 4 -15.41 -41.85 10.45
CA PHE A 4 -14.62 -40.64 10.55
C PHE A 4 -15.11 -39.62 9.49
N THR A 5 -15.77 -38.57 9.93
CA THR A 5 -16.13 -37.43 9.09
C THR A 5 -14.88 -36.55 8.98
N LEU A 6 -14.26 -36.57 7.80
CA LEU A 6 -13.12 -35.68 7.47
C LEU A 6 -13.65 -34.25 7.30
N ILE A 7 -13.42 -33.41 8.29
CA ILE A 7 -13.71 -31.98 8.18
C ILE A 7 -12.57 -31.37 7.35
N ALA A 8 -12.85 -31.06 6.09
CA ALA A 8 -11.95 -30.29 5.24
C ALA A 8 -11.93 -28.85 5.77
N LEU A 9 -10.84 -28.44 6.43
CA LEU A 9 -10.56 -27.05 6.72
C LEU A 9 -10.29 -26.34 5.39
N LEU A 10 -11.29 -25.61 4.86
CA LEU A 10 -11.05 -24.63 3.82
C LEU A 10 -10.24 -23.50 4.46
N ALA A 11 -8.93 -23.48 4.19
CA ALA A 11 -8.10 -22.32 4.44
C ALA A 11 -8.59 -21.19 3.53
N LEU A 12 -9.32 -20.23 4.08
CA LEU A 12 -9.56 -18.94 3.44
C LEU A 12 -8.20 -18.24 3.28
N ALA A 13 -7.55 -18.49 2.14
CA ALA A 13 -6.43 -17.69 1.69
C ALA A 13 -6.97 -16.28 1.43
N GLY A 14 -6.89 -15.40 2.43
CA GLY A 14 -7.10 -13.97 2.21
C GLY A 14 -6.15 -13.50 1.12
N CYS A 15 -6.56 -12.52 0.29
CA CYS A 15 -5.76 -11.93 -0.79
C CYS A 15 -4.53 -11.18 -0.26
N THR A 16 -3.60 -11.90 0.33
CA THR A 16 -2.29 -11.40 0.76
C THR A 16 -1.21 -11.72 -0.27
N GLY A 17 -1.59 -12.35 -1.41
CA GLY A 17 -0.70 -12.59 -2.54
C GLY A 17 -0.23 -11.29 -3.16
N LYS A 18 0.96 -11.31 -3.72
CA LYS A 18 1.55 -10.21 -4.48
C LYS A 18 1.77 -10.64 -5.93
N PRO A 19 1.89 -9.71 -6.88
CA PRO A 19 2.31 -10.05 -8.24
C PRO A 19 3.68 -10.74 -8.23
N ASP A 20 3.89 -11.76 -9.06
CA ASP A 20 5.11 -12.58 -9.06
C ASP A 20 6.37 -11.78 -9.36
N ASN A 21 6.25 -10.76 -10.21
CA ASN A 21 7.33 -9.86 -10.62
C ASN A 21 7.62 -8.74 -9.60
N ILE A 22 6.75 -8.53 -8.61
CA ILE A 22 6.95 -7.50 -7.59
C ILE A 22 7.71 -8.08 -6.40
N LYS A 23 8.88 -7.51 -6.13
CA LYS A 23 9.72 -7.88 -4.99
C LYS A 23 9.68 -6.78 -3.95
N PRO A 24 9.32 -7.07 -2.69
CA PRO A 24 9.41 -6.10 -1.63
C PRO A 24 10.85 -5.67 -1.39
N VAL A 25 11.05 -4.41 -1.03
CA VAL A 25 12.36 -3.93 -0.56
C VAL A 25 12.77 -4.70 0.70
N THR A 26 14.07 -4.95 0.83
CA THR A 26 14.72 -5.53 2.03
C THR A 26 15.32 -4.42 2.89
N ASP A 27 15.79 -4.78 4.08
CA ASP A 27 16.35 -3.82 5.05
C ASP A 27 15.40 -2.66 5.40
N PHE A 28 14.09 -2.93 5.26
CA PHE A 28 13.03 -1.98 5.53
C PHE A 28 13.04 -1.59 7.01
N ARG A 29 13.03 -0.29 7.27
CA ARG A 29 13.06 0.30 8.62
C ARG A 29 11.72 0.96 8.93
N PRO A 30 10.79 0.25 9.63
CA PRO A 30 9.44 0.75 9.87
C PRO A 30 9.38 2.15 10.46
N ASN A 31 10.25 2.45 11.43
CA ASN A 31 10.25 3.74 12.11
C ASN A 31 10.55 4.92 11.17
N GLU A 32 11.32 4.70 10.11
CA GLU A 32 11.63 5.73 9.12
C GLU A 32 10.51 5.88 8.08
N TYR A 33 9.68 4.86 7.95
CA TYR A 33 8.52 4.87 7.05
C TYR A 33 7.28 5.53 7.69
N LEU A 34 7.24 5.71 9.02
CA LEU A 34 6.14 6.35 9.71
C LEU A 34 5.99 7.82 9.33
N GLY A 35 4.85 8.40 9.73
CA GLY A 35 4.48 9.79 9.46
C GLY A 35 3.64 9.94 8.19
N THR A 36 3.63 11.13 7.65
CA THR A 36 2.79 11.51 6.51
C THR A 36 3.47 11.24 5.18
N TRP A 37 2.70 10.67 4.26
CA TRP A 37 3.03 10.51 2.86
C TRP A 37 1.95 11.16 2.00
N TYR A 38 2.36 11.84 0.93
CA TYR A 38 1.49 12.45 -0.08
C TYR A 38 1.42 11.53 -1.30
N GLU A 39 0.23 11.27 -1.79
CA GLU A 39 0.01 10.53 -3.02
C GLU A 39 0.26 11.46 -4.21
N ILE A 40 1.29 11.14 -5.00
CA ILE A 40 1.68 11.90 -6.20
C ILE A 40 0.98 11.34 -7.44
N ALA A 41 0.83 10.02 -7.50
CA ALA A 41 0.12 9.33 -8.57
C ALA A 41 -0.43 7.99 -8.06
N ARG A 42 -1.48 7.50 -8.70
CA ARG A 42 -2.04 6.17 -8.49
C ARG A 42 -2.64 5.64 -9.79
N ILE A 43 -2.84 4.33 -9.87
CA ILE A 43 -3.85 3.76 -10.76
C ILE A 43 -5.20 3.91 -10.06
N ASP A 44 -6.16 4.59 -10.71
CA ASP A 44 -7.45 4.90 -10.09
C ASP A 44 -8.25 3.62 -9.80
N HIS A 45 -8.73 3.48 -8.60
CA HIS A 45 -9.52 2.36 -8.15
C HIS A 45 -10.71 2.81 -7.28
N ARG A 46 -11.70 1.93 -7.13
CA ARG A 46 -13.00 2.27 -6.53
C ARG A 46 -12.94 2.90 -5.12
N PHE A 47 -11.89 2.62 -4.34
CA PHE A 47 -11.78 3.12 -2.96
C PHE A 47 -11.40 4.60 -2.88
N GLU A 48 -10.67 5.11 -3.89
CA GLU A 48 -10.15 6.49 -3.92
C GLU A 48 -10.68 7.29 -5.10
N LYS A 49 -11.60 6.68 -5.89
CA LYS A 49 -12.16 7.31 -7.07
C LYS A 49 -12.79 8.68 -6.75
N GLY A 50 -12.32 9.70 -7.45
CA GLY A 50 -12.78 11.08 -7.29
C GLY A 50 -12.17 11.81 -6.10
N LEU A 51 -11.22 11.21 -5.38
CA LEU A 51 -10.45 11.88 -4.35
C LEU A 51 -9.22 12.55 -4.93
N SER A 52 -8.90 13.73 -4.43
CA SER A 52 -7.68 14.49 -4.70
C SER A 52 -6.97 14.86 -3.41
N GLN A 53 -5.73 15.33 -3.50
CA GLN A 53 -4.91 15.71 -2.34
C GLN A 53 -4.84 14.59 -1.28
N VAL A 54 -4.69 13.35 -1.74
CA VAL A 54 -4.70 12.19 -0.87
C VAL A 54 -3.41 12.12 -0.06
N THR A 55 -3.55 11.84 1.22
CA THR A 55 -2.45 11.59 2.15
C THR A 55 -2.68 10.28 2.90
N ALA A 56 -1.58 9.62 3.26
CA ALA A 56 -1.55 8.49 4.17
C ALA A 56 -0.66 8.84 5.37
N GLU A 57 -1.18 8.64 6.57
CA GLU A 57 -0.42 8.80 7.80
C GLU A 57 -0.25 7.43 8.48
N TYR A 58 0.99 7.08 8.76
CA TYR A 58 1.36 5.82 9.40
C TYR A 58 1.90 6.06 10.81
N SER A 59 1.38 5.32 11.78
CA SER A 59 1.84 5.37 13.17
C SER A 59 1.88 3.97 13.78
N LEU A 60 2.78 3.77 14.75
CA LEU A 60 2.90 2.47 15.44
C LEU A 60 1.67 2.18 16.30
N ARG A 61 1.28 0.91 16.32
CA ARG A 61 0.29 0.35 17.22
C ARG A 61 0.97 -0.38 18.36
N ALA A 62 0.28 -0.49 19.50
CA ALA A 62 0.76 -1.24 20.66
C ALA A 62 1.02 -2.73 20.36
N ASP A 63 0.31 -3.31 19.36
CA ASP A 63 0.47 -4.70 18.93
C ASP A 63 1.66 -4.92 17.95
N GLY A 64 2.46 -3.88 17.70
CA GLY A 64 3.59 -3.91 16.77
C GLY A 64 3.22 -3.78 15.29
N GLY A 65 1.95 -3.59 14.97
CA GLY A 65 1.46 -3.25 13.64
C GLY A 65 1.49 -1.74 13.40
N ILE A 66 0.90 -1.31 12.28
CA ILE A 66 0.83 0.08 11.86
C ILE A 66 -0.64 0.50 11.76
N LYS A 67 -0.97 1.65 12.34
CA LYS A 67 -2.22 2.35 12.09
C LYS A 67 -2.06 3.16 10.80
N VAL A 68 -3.05 3.10 9.93
CA VAL A 68 -3.11 3.81 8.66
C VAL A 68 -4.28 4.77 8.69
N VAL A 69 -4.03 6.05 8.41
CA VAL A 69 -5.09 7.06 8.27
C VAL A 69 -4.95 7.68 6.88
N ASN A 70 -5.86 7.32 5.98
CA ASN A 70 -5.94 7.93 4.66
C ASN A 70 -6.95 9.08 4.67
N ARG A 71 -6.58 10.21 4.06
CA ARG A 71 -7.45 11.37 3.87
C ARG A 71 -7.41 11.82 2.41
N GLY A 72 -8.54 12.24 1.89
CA GLY A 72 -8.64 12.79 0.54
C GLY A 72 -9.79 13.78 0.43
N PHE A 73 -9.67 14.73 -0.48
CA PHE A 73 -10.70 15.72 -0.76
C PHE A 73 -11.61 15.19 -1.89
N ASP A 74 -12.90 15.07 -1.61
CA ASP A 74 -13.91 14.71 -2.59
C ASP A 74 -14.48 15.97 -3.24
N SER A 75 -14.10 16.21 -4.50
CA SER A 75 -14.53 17.40 -5.24
C SER A 75 -16.03 17.44 -5.54
N LYS A 76 -16.73 16.29 -5.55
CA LYS A 76 -18.17 16.21 -5.78
C LYS A 76 -18.97 16.69 -4.57
N SER A 77 -18.56 16.29 -3.37
CA SER A 77 -19.23 16.70 -2.13
C SER A 77 -18.63 17.96 -1.51
N GLY A 78 -17.44 18.41 -1.96
CA GLY A 78 -16.69 19.50 -1.35
C GLY A 78 -16.20 19.18 0.06
N GLN A 79 -16.04 17.90 0.40
CA GLN A 79 -15.72 17.46 1.75
C GLN A 79 -14.46 16.60 1.80
N TRP A 80 -13.74 16.70 2.92
CA TRP A 80 -12.68 15.77 3.24
C TRP A 80 -13.25 14.44 3.72
N LYS A 81 -12.75 13.35 3.15
CA LYS A 81 -13.04 11.99 3.59
C LYS A 81 -11.83 11.38 4.28
N GLN A 82 -12.09 10.49 5.21
CA GLN A 82 -11.06 9.79 5.97
C GLN A 82 -11.42 8.32 6.11
N SER A 83 -10.41 7.46 6.00
CA SER A 83 -10.49 6.03 6.29
C SER A 83 -9.38 5.64 7.25
N ILE A 84 -9.71 4.85 8.26
CA ILE A 84 -8.75 4.37 9.25
C ILE A 84 -8.62 2.87 9.10
N GLY A 85 -7.39 2.40 8.93
CA GLY A 85 -7.06 1.00 8.78
C GLY A 85 -5.91 0.57 9.69
N LYS A 86 -5.59 -0.70 9.57
CA LYS A 86 -4.46 -1.33 10.26
C LYS A 86 -3.65 -2.15 9.28
N ALA A 87 -2.33 -2.10 9.42
CA ALA A 87 -1.41 -2.89 8.64
C ALA A 87 -0.59 -3.82 9.54
N ARG A 88 -0.20 -4.98 8.99
CA ARG A 88 0.67 -5.96 9.64
C ARG A 88 1.71 -6.43 8.66
N PHE A 89 2.92 -6.70 9.15
CA PHE A 89 3.98 -7.29 8.36
C PHE A 89 3.66 -8.74 8.02
N VAL A 90 3.97 -9.17 6.80
CA VAL A 90 3.71 -10.54 6.31
C VAL A 90 4.94 -11.42 6.47
N GLU A 91 6.12 -10.92 6.10
CA GLU A 91 7.39 -11.69 6.08
C GLU A 91 8.46 -11.11 7.02
N GLY A 92 8.05 -10.42 8.10
CA GLY A 92 8.96 -9.75 9.02
C GLY A 92 9.01 -8.24 8.79
N LYS A 93 9.57 -7.52 9.78
CA LYS A 93 9.57 -6.05 9.79
C LYS A 93 10.67 -5.44 8.91
N ASP A 94 11.62 -6.24 8.50
CA ASP A 94 12.74 -5.87 7.64
C ASP A 94 12.42 -5.96 6.14
N LYS A 95 11.17 -6.28 5.80
CA LYS A 95 10.68 -6.31 4.43
C LYS A 95 9.51 -5.37 4.23
N GLY A 96 9.51 -4.65 3.11
CA GLY A 96 8.43 -3.75 2.72
C GLY A 96 7.17 -4.50 2.28
N TYR A 97 6.79 -5.57 2.97
CA TYR A 97 5.62 -6.39 2.65
C TYR A 97 4.65 -6.46 3.82
N LEU A 98 3.54 -5.75 3.65
CA LEU A 98 2.47 -5.66 4.64
C LEU A 98 1.15 -6.14 4.03
N LYS A 99 0.19 -6.36 4.90
CA LYS A 99 -1.23 -6.48 4.57
C LYS A 99 -2.01 -5.42 5.33
N VAL A 100 -2.93 -4.75 4.64
CA VAL A 100 -3.71 -3.63 5.18
C VAL A 100 -5.20 -3.97 5.17
N SER A 101 -5.90 -3.61 6.23
CA SER A 101 -7.35 -3.75 6.35
C SER A 101 -7.99 -2.44 6.78
N PHE A 102 -8.99 -2.00 6.04
CA PHE A 102 -9.92 -0.92 6.42
C PHE A 102 -11.27 -1.46 6.88
N PHE A 103 -11.57 -2.71 6.54
CA PHE A 103 -12.79 -3.43 6.94
C PHE A 103 -12.38 -4.85 7.35
N GLY A 104 -12.26 -5.10 8.63
CA GLY A 104 -11.96 -6.44 9.11
C GLY A 104 -13.09 -7.43 8.83
N PRO A 105 -12.80 -8.69 8.45
CA PRO A 105 -11.51 -9.37 8.46
C PRO A 105 -10.73 -9.32 7.12
N PHE A 106 -11.11 -8.45 6.19
CA PHE A 106 -10.55 -8.38 4.84
C PHE A 106 -9.23 -7.60 4.83
N TYR A 107 -8.17 -8.22 4.29
CA TYR A 107 -6.85 -7.64 4.11
C TYR A 107 -6.45 -7.65 2.65
N GLY A 108 -5.85 -6.55 2.18
CA GLY A 108 -5.16 -6.46 0.90
C GLY A 108 -3.65 -6.37 1.08
N ALA A 109 -2.90 -6.88 0.11
CA ALA A 109 -1.46 -6.73 0.09
C ALA A 109 -1.06 -5.26 -0.10
N TYR A 110 0.05 -4.88 0.52
CA TYR A 110 0.69 -3.57 0.41
C TYR A 110 2.20 -3.82 0.36
N ILE A 111 2.78 -3.67 -0.82
CA ILE A 111 4.18 -4.01 -1.09
C ILE A 111 4.93 -2.76 -1.50
N VAL A 112 5.86 -2.31 -0.68
CA VAL A 112 6.85 -1.31 -1.06
C VAL A 112 7.90 -1.99 -1.89
N PHE A 113 7.96 -1.71 -3.20
CA PHE A 113 8.89 -2.37 -4.14
C PHE A 113 9.99 -1.45 -4.66
N GLU A 114 9.87 -0.15 -4.42
CA GLU A 114 10.90 0.86 -4.64
C GLU A 114 10.83 1.86 -3.49
N LEU A 115 11.97 2.24 -2.93
CA LEU A 115 12.04 3.13 -1.78
C LEU A 115 13.33 3.94 -1.87
N ASP A 116 13.24 5.25 -1.64
CA ASP A 116 14.42 6.10 -1.52
C ASP A 116 15.21 5.72 -0.27
N GLU A 117 16.41 5.23 -0.44
CA GLU A 117 17.32 4.87 0.66
C GLU A 117 18.64 5.64 0.53
N PRO A 118 19.12 6.19 1.65
CA PRO A 118 18.58 6.10 3.02
C PRO A 118 17.52 7.15 3.38
N GLY A 119 17.17 8.07 2.48
CA GLY A 119 16.38 9.27 2.79
C GLY A 119 14.90 9.06 3.03
N TYR A 120 14.29 7.97 2.55
CA TYR A 120 12.85 7.68 2.67
C TYR A 120 11.95 8.83 2.17
N GLN A 121 12.33 9.48 1.06
CA GLN A 121 11.61 10.64 0.53
C GLN A 121 10.53 10.26 -0.48
N TYR A 122 10.65 9.11 -1.15
CA TYR A 122 9.63 8.56 -2.05
C TYR A 122 9.52 7.05 -1.92
N ALA A 123 8.37 6.50 -2.32
CA ALA A 123 8.11 5.07 -2.38
C ALA A 123 7.18 4.72 -3.54
N LEU A 124 7.40 3.56 -4.17
CA LEU A 124 6.45 2.93 -5.07
C LEU A 124 5.82 1.73 -4.36
N VAL A 125 4.51 1.68 -4.38
CA VAL A 125 3.71 0.69 -3.67
C VAL A 125 2.81 -0.07 -4.63
N SER A 126 2.80 -1.39 -4.52
CA SER A 126 1.87 -2.29 -5.19
C SER A 126 0.81 -2.81 -4.23
N GLY A 127 -0.39 -3.02 -4.73
CA GLY A 127 -1.40 -3.83 -4.06
C GLY A 127 -1.27 -5.32 -4.41
N PRO A 128 -2.36 -6.09 -4.28
CA PRO A 128 -2.35 -7.54 -4.53
C PRO A 128 -2.14 -7.91 -6.00
N ASP A 129 -2.39 -7.00 -6.91
CA ASP A 129 -2.18 -7.16 -8.35
C ASP A 129 -1.79 -5.82 -9.00
N THR A 130 -1.50 -5.82 -10.29
CA THR A 130 -1.02 -4.64 -11.03
C THR A 130 -2.11 -3.60 -11.35
N SER A 131 -3.34 -3.79 -10.89
CA SER A 131 -4.39 -2.75 -10.94
C SER A 131 -4.31 -1.78 -9.76
N TYR A 132 -3.43 -2.04 -8.79
CA TYR A 132 -3.21 -1.20 -7.61
C TYR A 132 -1.77 -0.73 -7.57
N PHE A 133 -1.59 0.56 -7.71
CA PHE A 133 -0.29 1.22 -7.68
C PHE A 133 -0.41 2.59 -7.03
N TRP A 134 0.61 2.97 -6.26
CA TRP A 134 0.77 4.29 -5.67
C TRP A 134 2.22 4.76 -5.77
N LEU A 135 2.40 6.01 -6.16
CA LEU A 135 3.63 6.77 -5.99
C LEU A 135 3.44 7.72 -4.82
N LEU A 136 4.21 7.51 -3.78
CA LEU A 136 4.17 8.31 -2.55
C LEU A 136 5.41 9.20 -2.42
N SER A 137 5.23 10.37 -1.80
CA SER A 137 6.30 11.33 -1.51
C SER A 137 6.14 11.93 -0.11
N ARG A 138 7.25 12.35 0.48
CA ARG A 138 7.23 13.13 1.74
C ARG A 138 6.79 14.57 1.55
N THR A 139 6.77 15.06 0.32
CA THR A 139 6.32 16.41 -0.04
C THR A 139 5.14 16.34 -1.00
N PRO A 140 4.20 17.30 -0.94
CA PRO A 140 3.02 17.31 -1.82
C PRO A 140 3.35 17.58 -3.29
N ILE A 141 4.55 18.07 -3.56
CA ILE A 141 5.06 18.34 -4.92
C ILE A 141 6.35 17.57 -5.10
N MET A 142 6.45 16.85 -6.21
CA MET A 142 7.64 16.10 -6.60
C MET A 142 8.29 16.75 -7.83
N ASP A 143 9.62 16.69 -7.89
CA ASP A 143 10.36 17.07 -9.09
C ASP A 143 9.84 16.31 -10.31
N PRO A 144 9.52 16.97 -11.44
CA PRO A 144 8.94 16.33 -12.60
C PRO A 144 9.84 15.22 -13.21
N ALA A 145 11.14 15.41 -13.25
CA ALA A 145 12.06 14.41 -13.81
C ALA A 145 12.14 13.17 -12.92
N LEU A 146 12.11 13.36 -11.59
CA LEU A 146 12.03 12.27 -10.63
C LEU A 146 10.71 11.51 -10.78
N ARG A 147 9.59 12.23 -10.89
CA ARG A 147 8.26 11.63 -11.09
C ARG A 147 8.24 10.74 -12.33
N GLU A 148 8.70 11.25 -13.48
CA GLU A 148 8.74 10.48 -14.73
C GLU A 148 9.60 9.22 -14.59
N ARG A 149 10.80 9.33 -14.04
CA ARG A 149 11.69 8.18 -13.79
C ARG A 149 11.02 7.10 -12.91
N LEU A 150 10.30 7.50 -11.88
CA LEU A 150 9.60 6.57 -10.99
C LEU A 150 8.40 5.91 -11.68
N LEU A 151 7.66 6.64 -12.52
CA LEU A 151 6.59 6.07 -13.33
C LEU A 151 7.13 5.09 -14.38
N ASP A 152 8.27 5.39 -15.00
CA ASP A 152 8.94 4.44 -15.91
C ASP A 152 9.38 3.16 -15.17
N THR A 153 9.85 3.29 -13.93
CA THR A 153 10.15 2.14 -13.06
C THR A 153 8.88 1.30 -12.81
N ALA A 154 7.75 1.93 -12.56
CA ALA A 154 6.49 1.23 -12.39
C ALA A 154 6.07 0.47 -13.67
N VAL A 155 6.17 1.11 -14.83
CA VAL A 155 5.88 0.47 -16.13
C VAL A 155 6.79 -0.73 -16.38
N ALA A 156 8.08 -0.62 -16.08
CA ALA A 156 9.03 -1.74 -16.18
C ALA A 156 8.68 -2.91 -15.25
N ASN A 157 7.95 -2.65 -14.18
CA ASN A 157 7.42 -3.65 -13.25
C ASN A 157 5.99 -4.12 -13.59
N GLY A 158 5.45 -3.77 -14.77
CA GLY A 158 4.21 -4.31 -15.31
C GLY A 158 2.94 -3.49 -14.96
N PHE A 159 3.09 -2.31 -14.38
CA PHE A 159 1.96 -1.40 -14.15
C PHE A 159 1.63 -0.64 -15.44
N LYS A 160 0.34 -0.37 -15.64
CA LYS A 160 -0.08 0.51 -16.73
C LYS A 160 0.23 1.96 -16.34
N ARG A 161 0.73 2.72 -17.33
CA ARG A 161 0.80 4.16 -17.20
C ARG A 161 -0.58 4.73 -17.52
N GLU A 162 -1.19 5.37 -16.56
CA GLU A 162 -2.37 6.21 -16.77
C GLU A 162 -1.91 7.67 -16.81
N ASP A 163 -2.38 8.44 -17.81
CA ASP A 163 -2.04 9.85 -18.00
C ASP A 163 -2.74 10.76 -16.97
#